data_3da46cedebd8568a6f0adc79222b9a34
#
_entry.id   3da46cedebd8568a6f0adc79222b9a34
#
_cell.length_a   1.000
_cell.length_b   1.000
_cell.length_c   1.000
_cell.angle_alpha   90.00
_cell.angle_beta   90.00
_cell.angle_gamma   90.00
#
_symmetry.space_group_name_H-M   'P 1'
#
loop_
_entity.id
_entity.type
_entity.pdbx_description
1 polymer ?
#
loop_
_entity_poly.entity_id
_entity_poly.type
_entity_poly.pdbx_seq_one_letter_code
_entity_poly.pdbx_strand_id
1 'polypeptide(L)'
;GYSSAASDVYKRQPVTYEFMDSLVESYTDDRRNVPHGKIPANMLWCDTRKGHERYIWYNPPGKRQMFFVGSLNIPDGIFHVPGVIYKVSGDRLDIFSYKGEKPVENSPLFLAPFFNVTGSSVCLGNATLTPPEDMTFSKLLEYWEKRFWLSEFSHLGGSRNPTGSNLVSVTEKARANPFDENELKPMNKQLKDLLA
;
A
#
# COMPACT_ATOMS: atom_id res chain seq x y z
N GLY A 1 -21.10 52.34 -43.17
CA GLY A 1 -21.23 51.74 -41.87
C GLY A 1 -19.91 51.08 -41.44
N TYR A 2 -19.19 51.69 -40.53
CA TYR A 2 -18.00 51.11 -39.97
C TYR A 2 -18.42 50.32 -38.75
N SER A 3 -18.17 48.99 -38.79
CA SER A 3 -18.27 48.09 -37.67
C SER A 3 -17.11 48.40 -36.72
N SER A 4 -17.39 48.90 -35.52
CA SER A 4 -16.41 49.00 -34.46
C SER A 4 -16.21 47.61 -33.88
N ALA A 5 -15.02 47.03 -34.10
CA ALA A 5 -14.59 45.88 -33.38
C ALA A 5 -14.53 46.25 -31.88
N ALA A 6 -15.43 45.66 -31.09
CA ALA A 6 -15.36 45.75 -29.67
C ALA A 6 -14.06 45.10 -29.24
N SER A 7 -13.13 45.89 -28.75
CA SER A 7 -11.95 45.38 -28.08
C SER A 7 -12.40 44.64 -26.82
N ASP A 8 -12.29 43.34 -26.83
CA ASP A 8 -12.36 42.54 -25.61
C ASP A 8 -11.23 42.98 -24.68
N VAL A 9 -11.54 43.97 -23.86
CA VAL A 9 -10.72 44.33 -22.73
C VAL A 9 -10.86 43.16 -21.74
N TYR A 10 -9.94 42.22 -21.78
CA TYR A 10 -9.73 41.30 -20.71
C TYR A 10 -9.54 42.10 -19.43
N LYS A 11 -10.62 42.25 -18.67
CA LYS A 11 -10.55 42.79 -17.31
C LYS A 11 -9.72 41.83 -16.51
N ARG A 12 -8.43 42.08 -16.43
CA ARG A 12 -7.55 41.47 -15.45
C ARG A 12 -8.12 41.84 -14.09
N GLN A 13 -8.79 40.93 -13.43
CA GLN A 13 -9.18 41.16 -12.05
C GLN A 13 -7.90 41.36 -11.24
N PRO A 14 -7.80 42.42 -10.45
CA PRO A 14 -6.63 42.60 -9.59
C PRO A 14 -6.52 41.41 -8.65
N VAL A 15 -5.33 40.83 -8.57
CA VAL A 15 -5.03 39.80 -7.62
C VAL A 15 -5.13 40.41 -6.22
N THR A 16 -6.18 40.06 -5.49
CA THR A 16 -6.40 40.56 -4.12
C THR A 16 -5.50 39.80 -3.12
N TYR A 17 -5.19 40.45 -2.00
CA TYR A 17 -4.47 39.78 -0.91
C TYR A 17 -5.20 38.51 -0.45
N GLU A 18 -6.54 38.55 -0.34
CA GLU A 18 -7.37 37.39 0.02
C GLU A 18 -7.23 36.23 -0.97
N PHE A 19 -7.12 36.52 -2.27
CA PHE A 19 -6.86 35.47 -3.27
C PHE A 19 -5.46 34.89 -3.12
N MET A 20 -4.46 35.75 -2.86
CA MET A 20 -3.09 35.27 -2.61
C MET A 20 -3.01 34.43 -1.33
N ASP A 21 -3.66 34.86 -0.25
CA ASP A 21 -3.69 34.13 1.02
C ASP A 21 -4.38 32.77 0.83
N SER A 22 -5.52 32.72 0.16
CA SER A 22 -6.22 31.45 -0.14
C SER A 22 -5.40 30.52 -1.04
N LEU A 23 -4.64 31.08 -1.98
CA LEU A 23 -3.73 30.31 -2.84
C LEU A 23 -2.57 29.73 -2.04
N VAL A 24 -1.98 30.53 -1.14
CA VAL A 24 -0.89 30.11 -0.25
C VAL A 24 -1.39 29.03 0.73
N GLU A 25 -2.56 29.22 1.33
CA GLU A 25 -3.18 28.20 2.21
C GLU A 25 -3.42 26.90 1.46
N SER A 26 -4.07 26.95 0.29
CA SER A 26 -4.31 25.79 -0.55
C SER A 26 -3.02 25.06 -0.94
N TYR A 27 -1.99 25.83 -1.32
CA TYR A 27 -0.68 25.28 -1.66
C TYR A 27 0.04 24.67 -0.46
N THR A 28 -0.10 25.28 0.72
CA THR A 28 0.49 24.79 1.95
C THR A 28 -0.21 23.50 2.43
N ASP A 29 -1.54 23.45 2.33
CA ASP A 29 -2.31 22.25 2.69
C ASP A 29 -2.03 21.09 1.72
N ASP A 30 -1.89 21.37 0.43
CA ASP A 30 -1.48 20.36 -0.56
C ASP A 30 -0.07 19.79 -0.27
N ARG A 31 0.81 20.57 0.31
CA ARG A 31 2.17 20.11 0.71
C ARG A 31 2.22 19.37 2.04
N ARG A 32 1.31 19.62 2.97
CA ARG A 32 1.30 18.95 4.29
C ARG A 32 1.14 17.43 4.18
N ASN A 33 0.48 16.96 3.13
CA ASN A 33 0.21 15.54 2.90
C ASN A 33 1.23 14.86 1.97
N VAL A 34 2.24 15.58 1.48
CA VAL A 34 3.28 15.01 0.63
C VAL A 34 4.34 14.35 1.53
N PRO A 35 4.63 13.05 1.34
CA PRO A 35 5.68 12.39 2.09
C PRO A 35 7.03 13.05 1.87
N HIS A 36 7.80 13.17 2.94
CA HIS A 36 9.11 13.81 2.93
C HIS A 36 10.11 13.10 3.83
N GLY A 37 11.33 13.61 3.89
CA GLY A 37 12.39 13.10 4.74
C GLY A 37 13.21 12.00 4.07
N LYS A 38 13.86 11.18 4.89
CA LYS A 38 14.74 10.11 4.39
C LYS A 38 13.91 9.02 3.71
N ILE A 39 14.28 8.67 2.48
CA ILE A 39 13.69 7.54 1.77
C ILE A 39 14.21 6.24 2.42
N PRO A 40 13.29 5.35 2.90
CA PRO A 40 13.69 4.08 3.49
C PRO A 40 14.42 3.17 2.48
N ALA A 41 15.40 2.40 2.97
CA ALA A 41 16.20 1.52 2.11
C ALA A 41 15.38 0.40 1.42
N ASN A 42 14.23 0.05 1.97
CA ASN A 42 13.29 -0.92 1.43
C ASN A 42 12.23 -0.31 0.49
N MET A 43 12.30 0.98 0.19
CA MET A 43 11.47 1.63 -0.83
C MET A 43 11.97 1.24 -2.21
N LEU A 44 11.08 0.74 -3.06
CA LEU A 44 11.37 0.31 -4.44
C LEU A 44 10.90 1.33 -5.48
N TRP A 45 9.83 2.05 -5.18
CA TRP A 45 9.24 3.06 -6.04
C TRP A 45 8.53 4.13 -5.23
N CYS A 46 8.58 5.36 -5.73
CA CYS A 46 7.92 6.50 -5.10
C CYS A 46 7.46 7.50 -6.18
N ASP A 47 6.18 7.79 -6.21
CA ASP A 47 5.59 8.89 -6.97
C ASP A 47 4.71 9.70 -6.03
N THR A 48 5.07 10.96 -5.79
CA THR A 48 4.38 11.85 -4.86
C THR A 48 3.52 12.89 -5.57
N ARG A 49 3.43 12.83 -6.90
CA ARG A 49 2.64 13.79 -7.68
C ARG A 49 1.16 13.62 -7.35
N LYS A 50 0.48 14.74 -7.10
CA LYS A 50 -0.96 14.77 -6.77
C LYS A 50 -1.78 14.05 -7.84
N GLY A 51 -2.61 13.11 -7.43
CA GLY A 51 -3.43 12.26 -8.30
C GLY A 51 -2.69 11.10 -8.97
N HIS A 52 -1.40 10.95 -8.71
CA HIS A 52 -0.55 9.86 -9.22
C HIS A 52 0.21 9.17 -8.10
N GLU A 53 -0.17 9.41 -6.84
CA GLU A 53 0.53 8.90 -5.67
C GLU A 53 0.63 7.39 -5.75
N ARG A 54 1.87 6.89 -5.75
CA ARG A 54 2.17 5.48 -5.82
C ARG A 54 3.46 5.17 -5.08
N TYR A 55 3.38 4.22 -4.15
CA TYR A 55 4.51 3.81 -3.33
C TYR A 55 4.62 2.29 -3.36
N ILE A 56 5.84 1.78 -3.57
CA ILE A 56 6.11 0.35 -3.57
C ILE A 56 7.31 0.11 -2.66
N TRP A 57 7.17 -0.81 -1.72
CA TRP A 57 8.24 -1.19 -0.81
C TRP A 57 8.13 -2.66 -0.44
N TYR A 58 9.14 -3.19 0.22
CA TYR A 58 9.15 -4.57 0.66
C TYR A 58 9.54 -4.70 2.13
N ASN A 59 9.11 -5.81 2.74
CA ASN A 59 9.66 -6.31 3.98
C ASN A 59 10.26 -7.70 3.74
N PRO A 60 11.44 -8.00 4.30
CA PRO A 60 12.01 -9.34 4.23
C PRO A 60 11.16 -10.34 5.03
N PRO A 61 11.36 -11.66 4.84
CA PRO A 61 10.75 -12.67 5.68
C PRO A 61 10.97 -12.36 7.17
N GLY A 62 9.95 -12.56 7.99
CA GLY A 62 10.03 -12.19 9.40
C GLY A 62 8.87 -12.71 10.20
N LYS A 63 8.63 -12.07 11.33
CA LYS A 63 7.52 -12.39 12.24
C LYS A 63 6.54 -11.23 12.32
N ARG A 64 5.24 -11.53 12.35
CA ARG A 64 4.16 -10.54 12.49
C ARG A 64 3.16 -11.00 13.52
N GLN A 65 2.71 -10.07 14.35
CA GLN A 65 1.49 -10.26 15.13
C GLN A 65 0.30 -10.30 14.18
N MET A 66 -0.55 -11.30 14.31
CA MET A 66 -1.75 -11.46 13.51
C MET A 66 -2.97 -11.74 14.39
N PHE A 67 -4.10 -11.19 13.99
CA PHE A 67 -5.38 -11.31 14.69
C PHE A 67 -6.40 -11.98 13.77
N PHE A 68 -7.20 -12.89 14.31
CA PHE A 68 -8.14 -13.69 13.51
C PHE A 68 -9.54 -13.68 14.11
N VAL A 69 -10.56 -13.66 13.25
CA VAL A 69 -11.93 -13.90 13.70
C VAL A 69 -12.06 -15.32 14.25
N GLY A 70 -12.89 -15.49 15.27
CA GLY A 70 -13.07 -16.78 15.95
C GLY A 70 -13.50 -17.92 15.02
N SER A 71 -14.20 -17.63 13.92
CA SER A 71 -14.65 -18.62 12.94
C SER A 71 -13.51 -19.32 12.17
N LEU A 72 -12.32 -18.74 12.11
CA LEU A 72 -11.16 -19.36 11.50
C LEU A 72 -10.49 -20.39 12.41
N ASN A 73 -10.80 -20.38 13.71
CA ASN A 73 -10.19 -21.25 14.73
C ASN A 73 -8.64 -21.17 14.76
N ILE A 74 -8.09 -20.01 14.41
CA ILE A 74 -6.67 -19.71 14.52
C ILE A 74 -6.51 -18.75 15.70
N PRO A 75 -5.84 -19.14 16.80
CA PRO A 75 -5.56 -18.22 17.89
C PRO A 75 -4.66 -17.07 17.43
N ASP A 76 -4.94 -15.86 17.93
CA ASP A 76 -4.07 -14.71 17.73
C ASP A 76 -2.63 -15.02 18.20
N GLY A 77 -1.65 -14.39 17.59
CA GLY A 77 -0.27 -14.59 17.97
C GLY A 77 0.74 -14.10 16.96
N ILE A 78 1.98 -14.53 17.16
CA ILE A 78 3.10 -14.19 16.29
C ILE A 78 3.33 -15.32 15.31
N PHE A 79 3.38 -14.98 14.03
CA PHE A 79 3.55 -15.92 12.93
C PHE A 79 4.74 -15.52 12.06
N HIS A 80 5.43 -16.53 11.53
CA HIS A 80 6.41 -16.32 10.48
C HIS A 80 5.71 -16.02 9.15
N VAL A 81 6.20 -15.02 8.44
CA VAL A 81 5.65 -14.60 7.14
C VAL A 81 6.75 -14.57 6.09
N PRO A 82 6.43 -14.83 4.82
CA PRO A 82 7.39 -14.71 3.73
C PRO A 82 7.75 -13.25 3.47
N GLY A 83 8.65 -13.01 2.52
CA GLY A 83 8.87 -11.67 1.99
C GLY A 83 7.58 -11.09 1.39
N VAL A 84 7.30 -9.84 1.72
CA VAL A 84 6.09 -9.12 1.28
C VAL A 84 6.47 -7.86 0.53
N ILE A 85 5.81 -7.64 -0.62
CA ILE A 85 5.86 -6.39 -1.36
C ILE A 85 4.51 -5.71 -1.21
N TYR A 86 4.53 -4.45 -0.85
CA TYR A 86 3.36 -3.58 -0.74
C TYR A 86 3.35 -2.59 -1.89
N LYS A 87 2.18 -2.36 -2.46
CA LYS A 87 1.94 -1.32 -3.45
C LYS A 87 0.72 -0.51 -3.05
N VAL A 88 0.93 0.76 -2.80
CA VAL A 88 -0.12 1.74 -2.56
C VAL A 88 -0.32 2.59 -3.80
N SER A 89 -1.56 2.74 -4.22
CA SER A 89 -1.98 3.64 -5.31
C SER A 89 -3.24 4.37 -4.85
N GLY A 90 -3.11 5.66 -4.52
CA GLY A 90 -4.20 6.40 -3.89
C GLY A 90 -4.58 5.79 -2.54
N ASP A 91 -5.82 5.34 -2.43
CA ASP A 91 -6.39 4.71 -1.22
C ASP A 91 -6.38 3.17 -1.26
N ARG A 92 -5.82 2.60 -2.30
CA ARG A 92 -5.76 1.15 -2.51
C ARG A 92 -4.41 0.57 -2.11
N LEU A 93 -4.46 -0.53 -1.36
CA LEU A 93 -3.31 -1.36 -1.03
C LEU A 93 -3.38 -2.68 -1.79
N ASP A 94 -2.33 -2.99 -2.52
CA ASP A 94 -2.05 -4.31 -3.09
C ASP A 94 -0.84 -4.92 -2.39
N ILE A 95 -0.86 -6.24 -2.17
CA ILE A 95 0.26 -6.97 -1.59
C ILE A 95 0.60 -8.21 -2.42
N PHE A 96 1.89 -8.53 -2.40
CA PHE A 96 2.46 -9.67 -3.11
C PHE A 96 3.48 -10.35 -2.20
N SER A 97 3.80 -11.60 -2.48
CA SER A 97 4.95 -12.26 -1.87
C SER A 97 6.06 -12.49 -2.88
N TYR A 98 7.26 -12.64 -2.36
CA TYR A 98 8.46 -13.00 -3.10
C TYR A 98 9.29 -13.98 -2.28
N LYS A 99 10.25 -14.65 -2.90
CA LYS A 99 11.16 -15.61 -2.25
C LYS A 99 12.52 -14.97 -1.96
N GLY A 100 13.13 -15.39 -0.86
CA GLY A 100 14.43 -14.88 -0.41
C GLY A 100 14.34 -13.60 0.42
N GLU A 101 15.50 -13.05 0.76
CA GLU A 101 15.61 -11.92 1.71
C GLU A 101 15.31 -10.56 1.08
N LYS A 102 15.69 -10.36 -0.18
CA LYS A 102 15.52 -9.09 -0.89
C LYS A 102 15.08 -9.32 -2.32
N PRO A 103 13.99 -8.64 -2.79
CA PRO A 103 13.57 -8.75 -4.17
C PRO A 103 14.46 -7.92 -5.10
N VAL A 104 14.60 -8.39 -6.33
CA VAL A 104 15.23 -7.67 -7.45
C VAL A 104 14.23 -7.55 -8.60
N GLU A 105 14.50 -6.73 -9.59
CA GLU A 105 13.54 -6.43 -10.68
C GLU A 105 12.97 -7.66 -11.37
N ASN A 106 13.78 -8.70 -11.56
CA ASN A 106 13.34 -9.96 -12.16
C ASN A 106 12.79 -10.98 -11.16
N SER A 107 12.66 -10.63 -9.88
CA SER A 107 12.07 -11.54 -8.88
C SER A 107 10.65 -11.90 -9.26
N PRO A 108 10.31 -13.20 -9.32
CA PRO A 108 8.94 -13.64 -9.51
C PRO A 108 8.05 -13.17 -8.37
N LEU A 109 6.82 -12.78 -8.69
CA LEU A 109 5.80 -12.44 -7.71
C LEU A 109 4.86 -13.62 -7.46
N PHE A 110 4.43 -13.74 -6.23
CA PHE A 110 3.53 -14.77 -5.76
C PHE A 110 2.31 -14.14 -5.10
N LEU A 111 1.21 -14.89 -5.05
CA LEU A 111 0.06 -14.51 -4.23
C LEU A 111 0.49 -14.36 -2.78
N ALA A 112 0.05 -13.29 -2.14
CA ALA A 112 0.30 -13.11 -0.72
C ALA A 112 -0.50 -14.16 0.09
N PRO A 113 0.14 -14.95 0.95
CA PRO A 113 -0.50 -16.08 1.63
C PRO A 113 -1.26 -15.64 2.88
N PHE A 114 -2.19 -14.70 2.71
CA PHE A 114 -2.94 -14.10 3.82
C PHE A 114 -4.44 -14.06 3.53
N PHE A 115 -5.22 -14.06 4.61
CA PHE A 115 -6.65 -13.74 4.55
C PHE A 115 -6.85 -12.25 4.21
N ASN A 116 -8.07 -11.85 3.90
CA ASN A 116 -8.47 -10.49 3.51
C ASN A 116 -7.79 -9.98 2.23
N VAL A 117 -7.30 -10.88 1.37
CA VAL A 117 -6.66 -10.54 0.10
C VAL A 117 -7.35 -11.26 -1.04
N THR A 118 -7.74 -10.52 -2.08
CA THR A 118 -8.31 -11.06 -3.32
C THR A 118 -7.37 -10.76 -4.47
N GLY A 119 -6.72 -11.79 -5.01
CA GLY A 119 -5.61 -11.60 -5.95
C GLY A 119 -4.45 -10.88 -5.25
N SER A 120 -4.25 -9.62 -5.53
CA SER A 120 -3.32 -8.73 -4.80
C SER A 120 -4.02 -7.69 -3.92
N SER A 121 -5.30 -7.43 -4.18
CA SER A 121 -6.04 -6.36 -3.51
C SER A 121 -6.38 -6.72 -2.07
N VAL A 122 -6.01 -5.85 -1.15
CA VAL A 122 -6.30 -5.98 0.28
C VAL A 122 -7.69 -5.43 0.61
N CYS A 123 -8.49 -6.22 1.34
CA CYS A 123 -9.69 -5.72 1.99
C CYS A 123 -9.28 -5.08 3.32
N LEU A 124 -9.22 -3.76 3.35
CA LEU A 124 -8.76 -3.00 4.51
C LEU A 124 -9.80 -2.92 5.65
N GLY A 125 -11.01 -3.42 5.43
CA GLY A 125 -12.09 -3.36 6.44
C GLY A 125 -12.45 -1.92 6.82
N ASN A 126 -13.14 -1.77 7.95
CA ASN A 126 -13.59 -0.49 8.50
C ASN A 126 -12.65 0.05 9.60
N ALA A 127 -11.47 -0.52 9.77
CA ALA A 127 -10.50 -0.04 10.76
C ALA A 127 -10.01 1.36 10.35
N THR A 128 -10.50 2.38 11.05
CA THR A 128 -10.05 3.77 10.87
C THR A 128 -8.81 4.01 11.70
N LEU A 129 -7.66 3.98 11.04
CA LEU A 129 -6.43 4.53 11.60
C LEU A 129 -6.32 5.99 11.16
N THR A 130 -5.98 6.86 12.10
CA THR A 130 -5.71 8.27 11.77
C THR A 130 -4.36 8.38 11.07
N PRO A 131 -4.30 8.98 9.86
CA PRO A 131 -3.02 9.26 9.21
C PRO A 131 -2.13 10.15 10.10
N PRO A 132 -0.79 9.99 10.07
CA PRO A 132 0.11 10.89 10.79
C PRO A 132 -0.03 12.33 10.28
N GLU A 133 -0.01 13.31 11.19
CA GLU A 133 -0.05 14.74 10.83
C GLU A 133 1.19 15.16 10.05
N ASP A 134 2.36 14.62 10.43
CA ASP A 134 3.63 14.81 9.73
C ASP A 134 3.99 13.54 8.97
N MET A 135 3.77 13.56 7.65
CA MET A 135 3.92 12.39 6.79
C MET A 135 5.36 12.25 6.30
N THR A 136 6.22 11.62 7.10
CA THR A 136 7.51 11.15 6.59
C THR A 136 7.33 9.86 5.80
N PHE A 137 8.29 9.53 4.91
CA PHE A 137 8.23 8.25 4.18
C PHE A 137 8.14 7.04 5.13
N SER A 138 8.90 7.03 6.22
CA SER A 138 8.83 5.95 7.20
C SER A 138 7.46 5.82 7.85
N LYS A 139 6.84 6.94 8.24
CA LYS A 139 5.49 6.95 8.81
C LYS A 139 4.42 6.53 7.80
N LEU A 140 4.61 6.87 6.51
CA LEU A 140 3.73 6.43 5.43
C LEU A 140 3.72 4.90 5.33
N LEU A 141 4.90 4.27 5.27
CA LEU A 141 5.02 2.82 5.18
C LEU A 141 4.40 2.16 6.43
N GLU A 142 4.75 2.65 7.61
CA GLU A 142 4.23 2.15 8.88
C GLU A 142 2.69 2.26 8.95
N TYR A 143 2.11 3.36 8.50
CA TYR A 143 0.66 3.56 8.47
C TYR A 143 -0.05 2.49 7.62
N TRP A 144 0.44 2.22 6.41
CA TRP A 144 -0.15 1.22 5.53
C TRP A 144 0.08 -0.21 6.02
N GLU A 145 1.25 -0.50 6.58
CA GLU A 145 1.53 -1.80 7.20
C GLU A 145 0.60 -2.05 8.39
N LYS A 146 0.40 -1.06 9.26
CA LYS A 146 -0.54 -1.17 10.38
C LYS A 146 -1.98 -1.40 9.92
N ARG A 147 -2.44 -0.74 8.88
CA ARG A 147 -3.79 -0.96 8.32
C ARG A 147 -4.01 -2.40 7.89
N PHE A 148 -2.97 -3.08 7.45
CA PHE A 148 -3.05 -4.49 7.07
C PHE A 148 -2.84 -5.43 8.27
N TRP A 149 -1.72 -5.32 8.96
CA TRP A 149 -1.32 -6.28 9.99
C TRP A 149 -2.13 -6.19 11.28
N LEU A 150 -2.68 -5.02 11.61
CA LEU A 150 -3.56 -4.84 12.77
C LEU A 150 -5.05 -5.07 12.44
N SER A 151 -5.38 -5.38 11.19
CA SER A 151 -6.73 -5.80 10.84
C SER A 151 -7.01 -7.20 11.37
N GLU A 152 -8.28 -7.47 11.66
CA GLU A 152 -8.72 -8.82 11.98
C GLU A 152 -8.88 -9.64 10.70
N PHE A 153 -8.10 -10.69 10.54
CA PHE A 153 -8.18 -11.58 9.39
C PHE A 153 -9.43 -12.45 9.49
N SER A 154 -10.26 -12.43 8.46
CA SER A 154 -11.61 -12.98 8.56
C SER A 154 -12.01 -13.94 7.46
N HIS A 155 -11.50 -13.78 6.24
CA HIS A 155 -11.99 -14.54 5.10
C HIS A 155 -10.92 -14.73 4.01
N LEU A 156 -11.10 -15.79 3.23
CA LEU A 156 -10.40 -15.93 1.97
C LEU A 156 -10.97 -14.94 0.96
N GLY A 157 -10.11 -14.13 0.36
CA GLY A 157 -10.48 -13.28 -0.74
C GLY A 157 -10.70 -14.06 -2.01
N GLY A 158 -11.95 -14.18 -2.46
CA GLY A 158 -12.31 -14.92 -3.65
C GLY A 158 -12.36 -16.44 -3.44
N SER A 159 -12.48 -17.20 -4.56
CA SER A 159 -12.68 -18.65 -4.56
C SER A 159 -11.38 -19.47 -4.56
N ARG A 160 -10.23 -18.83 -4.59
CA ARG A 160 -8.93 -19.51 -4.72
C ARG A 160 -8.12 -19.41 -3.45
N ASN A 161 -7.70 -20.57 -2.94
CA ASN A 161 -6.70 -20.64 -1.89
C ASN A 161 -5.35 -20.06 -2.40
N PRO A 162 -4.74 -19.08 -1.71
CA PRO A 162 -3.51 -18.42 -2.16
C PRO A 162 -2.24 -19.26 -1.94
N THR A 163 -2.35 -20.41 -1.30
CA THR A 163 -1.24 -21.30 -0.96
C THR A 163 -1.40 -22.67 -1.64
N GLY A 164 -0.33 -23.45 -1.72
CA GLY A 164 -0.36 -24.82 -2.23
C GLY A 164 -1.29 -25.70 -1.43
N SER A 165 -1.13 -25.68 -0.10
CA SER A 165 -2.02 -26.35 0.87
C SER A 165 -3.08 -25.38 1.38
N ASN A 166 -3.99 -25.86 2.23
CA ASN A 166 -5.01 -25.03 2.86
C ASN A 166 -4.39 -23.88 3.68
N LEU A 167 -4.86 -22.66 3.50
CA LEU A 167 -4.28 -21.47 4.12
C LEU A 167 -4.32 -21.52 5.66
N VAL A 168 -5.36 -22.06 6.27
CA VAL A 168 -5.43 -22.23 7.73
C VAL A 168 -4.28 -23.11 8.21
N SER A 169 -4.06 -24.25 7.55
CA SER A 169 -2.99 -25.18 7.90
C SER A 169 -1.60 -24.57 7.69
N VAL A 170 -1.41 -23.83 6.59
CA VAL A 170 -0.15 -23.13 6.30
C VAL A 170 0.14 -22.08 7.36
N THR A 171 -0.88 -21.30 7.72
CA THR A 171 -0.77 -20.26 8.75
C THR A 171 -0.42 -20.87 10.11
N GLU A 172 -1.08 -21.95 10.52
CA GLU A 172 -0.79 -22.59 11.81
C GLU A 172 0.61 -23.18 11.88
N LYS A 173 1.10 -23.81 10.81
CA LYS A 173 2.49 -24.30 10.73
C LYS A 173 3.50 -23.16 10.87
N ALA A 174 3.19 -21.99 10.35
CA ALA A 174 4.04 -20.80 10.40
C ALA A 174 4.12 -20.17 11.80
N ARG A 175 3.35 -20.64 12.78
CA ARG A 175 3.47 -20.22 14.19
C ARG A 175 4.80 -20.68 14.80
N ALA A 176 5.20 -21.91 14.56
CA ALA A 176 6.39 -22.52 15.16
C ALA A 176 7.59 -22.62 14.22
N ASN A 177 7.36 -22.58 12.90
CA ASN A 177 8.38 -22.80 11.88
C ASN A 177 8.48 -21.60 10.95
N PRO A 178 9.64 -21.35 10.33
CA PRO A 178 9.75 -20.41 9.21
C PRO A 178 8.70 -20.70 8.15
N PHE A 179 8.24 -19.65 7.46
CA PHE A 179 7.25 -19.84 6.39
C PHE A 179 7.86 -20.71 5.27
N ASP A 180 7.12 -21.74 4.86
CA ASP A 180 7.53 -22.60 3.76
C ASP A 180 7.25 -21.93 2.41
N GLU A 181 8.30 -21.44 1.76
CA GLU A 181 8.19 -20.76 0.45
C GLU A 181 7.67 -21.67 -0.67
N ASN A 182 7.65 -23.02 -0.49
CA ASN A 182 7.05 -23.93 -1.46
C ASN A 182 5.52 -23.84 -1.51
N GLU A 183 4.92 -23.27 -0.46
CA GLU A 183 3.48 -23.00 -0.41
C GLU A 183 3.06 -21.79 -1.25
N LEU A 184 4.00 -20.94 -1.70
CA LEU A 184 3.71 -19.77 -2.51
C LEU A 184 3.27 -20.14 -3.93
N LYS A 185 2.15 -19.57 -4.38
CA LYS A 185 1.63 -19.74 -5.76
C LYS A 185 2.08 -18.59 -6.66
N PRO A 186 2.67 -18.86 -7.83
CA PRO A 186 3.14 -17.83 -8.74
C PRO A 186 1.98 -17.04 -9.35
N MET A 187 2.21 -15.76 -9.62
CA MET A 187 1.27 -14.85 -10.29
C MET A 187 1.58 -14.64 -11.77
N ASN A 188 2.62 -15.24 -12.31
CA ASN A 188 3.12 -14.98 -13.68
C ASN A 188 3.49 -13.50 -13.91
N LYS A 189 4.00 -12.84 -12.88
CA LYS A 189 4.50 -11.47 -12.88
C LYS A 189 5.85 -11.41 -12.20
N GLN A 190 6.61 -10.38 -12.52
CA GLN A 190 7.87 -10.05 -11.86
C GLN A 190 7.79 -8.68 -11.20
N LEU A 191 8.70 -8.37 -10.29
CA LEU A 191 8.72 -7.08 -9.62
C LEU A 191 8.77 -5.91 -10.61
N LYS A 192 9.55 -6.00 -11.68
CA LYS A 192 9.63 -4.95 -12.71
C LYS A 192 8.28 -4.58 -13.31
N ASP A 193 7.32 -5.50 -13.34
CA ASP A 193 5.97 -5.25 -13.86
C ASP A 193 5.17 -4.30 -12.94
N LEU A 194 5.57 -4.17 -11.67
CA LEU A 194 5.00 -3.20 -10.73
C LEU A 194 5.66 -1.83 -10.83
N LEU A 195 6.89 -1.76 -11.33
CA LEU A 195 7.70 -0.54 -11.39
C LEU A 195 7.50 0.25 -12.68
N ALA A 196 6.70 -0.27 -13.59
CA ALA A 196 6.39 0.38 -14.87
C ALA A 196 5.29 1.44 -14.75
#